data_600e6bc0e342e7a1daacaff102e8a39a
#
_entry.id   600e6bc0e342e7a1daacaff102e8a39a
#
_cell.length_a   1.000
_cell.length_b   1.000
_cell.length_c   1.000
_cell.angle_alpha   90.00
_cell.angle_beta   90.00
_cell.angle_gamma   90.00
#
_symmetry.space_group_name_H-M   'P 1'
#
loop_
_entity.id
_entity.type
_entity.pdbx_description
1 polymer ?
#
loop_
_entity_poly.entity_id
_entity_poly.type
_entity_poly.pdbx_seq_one_letter_code
_entity_poly.pdbx_strand_id
1 'polypeptide(L)'
;GGTYIMKTVIQTPKAPAAIGPYSQAIAVGDMIYTSGMIPIIPETGELETGDVKAQAKQAIGNLIALLNEAGSDAEHVVKTTVFIKDMNDFAAVNEVYATFFEKDCPARSCVEIARLPKDVKIEIEAIAIKK
;
A
#
# COMPACT_ATOMS: atom_id res chain seq x y z
N GLY A 1 -23.52 12.09 26.89
CA GLY A 1 -22.19 11.98 26.46
C GLY A 1 -21.97 12.26 24.99
N GLY A 2 -20.82 12.73 24.65
CA GLY A 2 -20.43 12.98 23.28
C GLY A 2 -20.12 11.70 22.54
N THR A 3 -20.24 11.74 21.23
CA THR A 3 -19.76 10.69 20.36
C THR A 3 -18.30 10.98 20.04
N TYR A 4 -17.45 10.01 20.27
CA TYR A 4 -16.04 10.14 19.93
C TYR A 4 -15.76 9.42 18.62
N ILE A 5 -15.11 10.13 17.69
CA ILE A 5 -14.48 9.47 16.55
C ILE A 5 -13.04 9.19 17.00
N MET A 6 -12.78 7.93 17.31
CA MET A 6 -11.45 7.53 17.73
C MET A 6 -10.70 6.93 16.55
N LYS A 7 -9.65 7.62 16.16
CA LYS A 7 -8.72 7.05 15.19
C LYS A 7 -7.51 6.49 15.93
N THR A 8 -7.04 5.35 15.49
CA THR A 8 -5.84 4.70 16.00
C THR A 8 -4.75 4.81 14.95
N VAL A 9 -3.60 5.33 15.36
CA VAL A 9 -2.42 5.39 14.50
C VAL A 9 -1.77 4.01 14.45
N ILE A 10 -1.53 3.52 13.23
CA ILE A 10 -0.81 2.27 12.99
C ILE A 10 0.62 2.62 12.62
N GLN A 11 1.57 2.00 13.29
CA GLN A 11 2.98 2.19 13.05
C GLN A 11 3.71 0.87 13.18
N THR A 12 4.58 0.55 12.23
CA THR A 12 5.34 -0.70 12.24
C THR A 12 6.67 -0.53 11.52
N PRO A 13 7.75 -1.16 12.02
CA PRO A 13 9.02 -1.19 11.30
C PRO A 13 9.02 -2.15 10.12
N LYS A 14 7.95 -2.92 9.92
CA LYS A 14 7.84 -3.88 8.80
C LYS A 14 7.39 -3.23 7.50
N ALA A 15 7.07 -1.95 7.53
CA ALA A 15 6.75 -1.15 6.37
C ALA A 15 7.60 0.13 6.39
N PRO A 16 7.73 0.84 5.27
CA PRO A 16 8.52 2.07 5.23
C PRO A 16 8.03 3.08 6.26
N ALA A 17 8.97 3.68 7.00
CA ALA A 17 8.66 4.67 8.01
C ALA A 17 8.01 5.91 7.39
N ALA A 18 7.07 6.50 8.13
CA ALA A 18 6.50 7.78 7.74
C ALA A 18 7.53 8.90 7.99
N ILE A 19 7.99 9.53 6.94
CA ILE A 19 8.94 10.64 7.00
C ILE A 19 8.21 11.92 6.63
N GLY A 20 7.53 12.50 7.62
CA GLY A 20 6.74 13.71 7.40
C GLY A 20 5.50 13.70 8.28
N PRO A 21 4.61 14.70 8.10
CA PRO A 21 3.43 14.84 8.95
C PRO A 21 2.29 13.91 8.49
N TYR A 22 2.52 12.59 8.53
CA TYR A 22 1.49 11.59 8.20
C TYR A 22 1.77 10.29 8.94
N SER A 23 0.75 9.45 9.03
CA SER A 23 0.84 8.12 9.62
C SER A 23 0.90 7.07 8.52
N GLN A 24 1.53 5.93 8.78
CA GLN A 24 1.54 4.82 7.84
C GLN A 24 0.12 4.33 7.54
N ALA A 25 -0.70 4.22 8.57
CA ALA A 25 -2.12 3.88 8.43
C ALA A 25 -2.91 4.39 9.61
N ILE A 26 -4.21 4.52 9.42
CA ILE A 26 -5.17 4.90 10.44
C ILE A 26 -6.28 3.85 10.48
N ALA A 27 -6.64 3.40 11.68
CA ALA A 27 -7.81 2.56 11.91
C ALA A 27 -8.92 3.40 12.51
N VAL A 28 -10.14 3.25 12.00
CA VAL A 28 -11.35 3.88 12.53
C VAL A 28 -12.44 2.81 12.54
N GLY A 29 -12.90 2.40 13.73
CA GLY A 29 -13.83 1.27 13.84
C GLY A 29 -13.17 0.04 13.23
N ASP A 30 -13.87 -0.63 12.31
CA ASP A 30 -13.35 -1.79 11.61
C ASP A 30 -12.58 -1.44 10.32
N MET A 31 -12.50 -0.16 9.98
CA MET A 31 -11.86 0.28 8.75
C MET A 31 -10.40 0.66 8.97
N ILE A 32 -9.58 0.38 7.98
CA ILE A 32 -8.16 0.72 7.94
C ILE A 32 -7.88 1.47 6.64
N TYR A 33 -7.23 2.62 6.77
CA TYR A 33 -6.84 3.48 5.65
C TYR A 33 -5.32 3.60 5.65
N THR A 34 -4.68 3.22 4.56
CA THR A 34 -3.22 3.31 4.49
C THR A 34 -2.77 4.54 3.72
N SER A 35 -1.61 5.04 4.07
CA SER A 35 -0.85 5.93 3.19
C SER A 35 -0.32 5.15 2.00
N GLY A 36 0.18 5.85 0.99
CA GLY A 36 0.79 5.22 -0.17
C GLY A 36 2.09 4.52 0.20
N MET A 37 2.25 3.28 -0.28
CA MET A 37 3.47 2.49 -0.10
C MET A 37 4.29 2.53 -1.38
N ILE A 38 5.52 3.00 -1.27
CA ILE A 38 6.52 2.96 -2.34
C ILE A 38 7.48 1.80 -2.10
N PRO A 39 8.29 1.40 -3.09
CA PRO A 39 9.12 0.21 -2.95
C PRO A 39 10.40 0.44 -2.15
N ILE A 40 10.27 0.95 -0.93
CA ILE A 40 11.38 1.03 0.02
C ILE A 40 11.49 -0.33 0.72
N ILE A 41 12.72 -0.82 0.86
CA ILE A 41 13.01 -2.04 1.63
C ILE A 41 13.05 -1.64 3.10
N PRO A 42 12.09 -2.08 3.94
CA PRO A 42 11.99 -1.55 5.31
C PRO A 42 13.24 -1.82 6.16
N GLU A 43 13.90 -2.95 5.95
CA GLU A 43 15.06 -3.36 6.73
C GLU A 43 16.27 -2.44 6.53
N THR A 44 16.40 -1.83 5.37
CA THR A 44 17.56 -1.00 5.02
C THR A 44 17.21 0.47 4.82
N GLY A 45 15.96 0.78 4.53
CA GLY A 45 15.52 2.12 4.14
C GLY A 45 15.88 2.48 2.70
N GLU A 46 16.47 1.56 1.94
CA GLU A 46 16.85 1.78 0.56
C GLU A 46 15.72 1.43 -0.40
N LEU A 47 15.74 2.02 -1.59
CA LEU A 47 14.78 1.71 -2.63
C LEU A 47 15.13 0.39 -3.31
N GLU A 48 14.09 -0.37 -3.68
CA GLU A 48 14.23 -1.42 -4.67
C GLU A 48 14.43 -0.75 -6.03
N THR A 49 15.61 -0.94 -6.63
CA THR A 49 15.99 -0.26 -7.88
C THR A 49 15.81 -1.12 -9.13
N GLY A 50 15.22 -2.29 -9.00
CA GLY A 50 14.96 -3.18 -10.12
C GLY A 50 13.88 -2.65 -11.07
N ASP A 51 13.39 -3.54 -11.93
CA ASP A 51 12.33 -3.21 -12.89
C ASP A 51 10.99 -2.97 -12.18
N VAL A 52 9.96 -2.65 -12.96
CA VAL A 52 8.64 -2.36 -12.40
C VAL A 52 8.05 -3.56 -11.67
N LYS A 53 8.33 -4.79 -12.09
CA LYS A 53 7.85 -5.98 -11.39
C LYS A 53 8.48 -6.11 -10.01
N ALA A 54 9.79 -5.90 -9.91
CA ALA A 54 10.49 -5.93 -8.62
C ALA A 54 9.98 -4.82 -7.70
N GLN A 55 9.77 -3.62 -8.23
CA GLN A 55 9.25 -2.51 -7.46
C GLN A 55 7.79 -2.76 -7.02
N ALA A 56 6.95 -3.30 -7.91
CA ALA A 56 5.57 -3.65 -7.57
C ALA A 56 5.51 -4.69 -6.45
N LYS A 57 6.35 -5.72 -6.53
CA LYS A 57 6.41 -6.76 -5.49
C LYS A 57 6.80 -6.16 -4.15
N GLN A 58 7.78 -5.27 -4.11
CA GLN A 58 8.20 -4.62 -2.86
C GLN A 58 7.12 -3.70 -2.31
N ALA A 59 6.53 -2.84 -3.16
CA ALA A 59 5.51 -1.89 -2.73
C ALA A 59 4.26 -2.59 -2.19
N ILE A 60 3.76 -3.59 -2.91
CA ILE A 60 2.58 -4.36 -2.48
C ILE A 60 2.92 -5.17 -1.24
N GLY A 61 4.11 -5.77 -1.18
CA GLY A 61 4.58 -6.46 0.02
C GLY A 61 4.60 -5.55 1.25
N ASN A 62 5.05 -4.31 1.10
CA ASN A 62 5.01 -3.31 2.16
C ASN A 62 3.58 -3.02 2.62
N LEU A 63 2.65 -2.90 1.67
CA LEU A 63 1.24 -2.68 1.97
C LEU A 63 0.68 -3.84 2.79
N ILE A 64 0.93 -5.07 2.37
CA ILE A 64 0.41 -6.26 3.07
C ILE A 64 1.02 -6.38 4.46
N ALA A 65 2.32 -6.12 4.62
CA ALA A 65 2.97 -6.13 5.92
C ALA A 65 2.33 -5.12 6.87
N LEU A 66 2.04 -3.91 6.38
CA LEU A 66 1.36 -2.87 7.16
C LEU A 66 -0.05 -3.32 7.56
N LEU A 67 -0.81 -3.90 6.64
CA LEU A 67 -2.16 -4.37 6.91
C LEU A 67 -2.17 -5.51 7.93
N ASN A 68 -1.21 -6.43 7.86
CA ASN A 68 -1.09 -7.50 8.84
C ASN A 68 -0.84 -6.94 10.25
N GLU A 69 0.00 -5.92 10.37
CA GLU A 69 0.23 -5.26 11.66
C GLU A 69 -1.00 -4.52 12.17
N ALA A 70 -1.86 -4.07 11.26
CA ALA A 70 -3.09 -3.37 11.62
C ALA A 70 -4.25 -4.32 11.95
N GLY A 71 -4.05 -5.63 11.88
CA GLY A 71 -5.08 -6.63 12.16
C GLY A 71 -5.94 -6.98 10.95
N SER A 72 -5.41 -6.81 9.75
CA SER A 72 -6.08 -7.17 8.50
C SER A 72 -5.17 -8.10 7.66
N ASP A 73 -5.48 -8.27 6.41
CA ASP A 73 -4.69 -9.04 5.46
C ASP A 73 -5.15 -8.75 4.02
N ALA A 74 -4.55 -9.43 3.05
CA ALA A 74 -4.88 -9.21 1.63
C ALA A 74 -6.35 -9.52 1.31
N GLU A 75 -6.92 -10.54 1.94
CA GLU A 75 -8.32 -10.95 1.69
C GLU A 75 -9.32 -9.91 2.21
N HIS A 76 -8.92 -9.06 3.14
CA HIS A 76 -9.78 -8.04 3.74
C HIS A 76 -9.60 -6.66 3.13
N VAL A 77 -8.81 -6.55 2.06
CA VAL A 77 -8.68 -5.30 1.31
C VAL A 77 -9.95 -5.07 0.49
N VAL A 78 -10.56 -3.90 0.63
CA VAL A 78 -11.79 -3.52 -0.07
C VAL A 78 -11.51 -2.71 -1.32
N LYS A 79 -10.50 -1.85 -1.26
CA LYS A 79 -10.16 -0.92 -2.35
C LYS A 79 -8.67 -0.66 -2.37
N THR A 80 -8.10 -0.66 -3.57
CA THR A 80 -6.74 -0.15 -3.78
C THR A 80 -6.73 0.98 -4.80
N THR A 81 -5.74 1.86 -4.67
CA THR A 81 -5.38 2.80 -5.72
C THR A 81 -3.92 2.57 -6.06
N VAL A 82 -3.65 2.31 -7.33
CA VAL A 82 -2.31 2.05 -7.84
C VAL A 82 -1.90 3.23 -8.72
N PHE A 83 -0.78 3.85 -8.36
CA PHE A 83 -0.21 4.97 -9.10
C PHE A 83 1.04 4.45 -9.81
N ILE A 84 1.11 4.58 -11.14
CA ILE A 84 2.26 4.12 -11.89
C ILE A 84 2.84 5.26 -12.74
N LYS A 85 4.14 5.20 -12.96
CA LYS A 85 4.84 6.22 -13.72
C LYS A 85 4.58 6.10 -15.22
N ASP A 86 4.33 4.87 -15.70
CA ASP A 86 4.19 4.59 -17.12
C ASP A 86 3.08 3.55 -17.31
N MET A 87 1.99 3.93 -18.02
CA MET A 87 0.88 3.02 -18.26
C MET A 87 1.26 1.84 -19.16
N ASN A 88 2.37 1.92 -19.89
CA ASN A 88 2.90 0.77 -20.62
C ASN A 88 3.33 -0.36 -19.68
N ASP A 89 3.54 -0.08 -18.40
CA ASP A 89 3.87 -1.08 -17.38
C ASP A 89 2.62 -1.77 -16.79
N PHE A 90 1.43 -1.41 -17.25
CA PHE A 90 0.17 -1.90 -16.65
C PHE A 90 0.08 -3.42 -16.63
N ALA A 91 0.43 -4.08 -17.73
CA ALA A 91 0.37 -5.56 -17.81
C ALA A 91 1.36 -6.19 -16.83
N ALA A 92 2.57 -5.65 -16.72
CA ALA A 92 3.58 -6.16 -15.79
C ALA A 92 3.13 -5.99 -14.33
N VAL A 93 2.56 -4.83 -14.01
CA VAL A 93 2.02 -4.55 -12.66
C VAL A 93 0.87 -5.50 -12.34
N ASN A 94 -0.05 -5.73 -13.28
CA ASN A 94 -1.17 -6.66 -13.08
C ASN A 94 -0.68 -8.08 -12.78
N GLU A 95 0.36 -8.52 -13.44
CA GLU A 95 0.92 -9.85 -13.22
C GLU A 95 1.39 -10.02 -11.76
N VAL A 96 2.09 -9.02 -11.23
CA VAL A 96 2.54 -9.03 -9.83
C VAL A 96 1.37 -8.86 -8.88
N TYR A 97 0.47 -7.90 -9.16
CA TYR A 97 -0.71 -7.63 -8.35
C TYR A 97 -1.56 -8.89 -8.15
N ALA A 98 -1.75 -9.68 -9.22
CA ALA A 98 -2.54 -10.90 -9.17
C ALA A 98 -1.96 -11.95 -8.20
N THR A 99 -0.67 -11.92 -7.91
CA THR A 99 -0.07 -12.85 -6.95
C THR A 99 -0.46 -12.53 -5.51
N PHE A 100 -0.84 -11.28 -5.23
CA PHE A 100 -1.27 -10.86 -3.89
C PHE A 100 -2.79 -10.91 -3.72
N PHE A 101 -3.55 -10.70 -4.79
CA PHE A 101 -5.01 -10.62 -4.77
C PHE A 101 -5.58 -11.63 -5.78
N GLU A 102 -5.65 -12.91 -5.36
CA GLU A 102 -5.97 -14.01 -6.26
C GLU A 102 -7.47 -14.24 -6.41
N LYS A 103 -8.25 -13.97 -5.36
CA LYS A 103 -9.66 -14.30 -5.30
C LYS A 103 -10.45 -13.19 -4.63
N ASP A 104 -11.66 -12.93 -5.13
CA ASP A 104 -12.51 -11.86 -4.61
C ASP A 104 -11.72 -10.55 -4.51
N CYS A 105 -11.13 -10.17 -5.65
CA CYS A 105 -10.22 -9.03 -5.71
C CYS A 105 -10.87 -7.75 -5.21
N PRO A 106 -10.10 -6.85 -4.57
CA PRO A 106 -10.63 -5.55 -4.18
C PRO A 106 -10.99 -4.70 -5.40
N ALA A 107 -11.87 -3.73 -5.20
CA ALA A 107 -12.05 -2.68 -6.18
C ALA A 107 -10.72 -1.95 -6.39
N ARG A 108 -10.45 -1.45 -7.60
CA ARG A 108 -9.17 -0.82 -7.91
C ARG A 108 -9.31 0.30 -8.91
N SER A 109 -8.55 1.37 -8.72
CA SER A 109 -8.22 2.34 -9.76
C SER A 109 -6.71 2.28 -9.99
N CYS A 110 -6.30 2.38 -11.25
CA CYS A 110 -4.89 2.45 -11.61
C CYS A 110 -4.70 3.62 -12.57
N VAL A 111 -3.80 4.53 -12.22
CA VAL A 111 -3.58 5.76 -13.00
C VAL A 111 -2.08 5.99 -13.23
N GLU A 112 -1.77 6.56 -14.40
CA GLU A 112 -0.45 7.09 -14.67
C GLU A 112 -0.37 8.49 -14.09
N ILE A 113 0.73 8.81 -13.42
CA ILE A 113 0.91 10.12 -12.81
C ILE A 113 2.20 10.78 -13.29
N ALA A 114 2.24 12.11 -13.14
CA ALA A 114 3.36 12.90 -13.63
C ALA A 114 4.68 12.52 -12.93
N ARG A 115 4.63 12.28 -11.61
CA ARG A 115 5.83 11.95 -10.84
C ARG A 115 5.46 11.28 -9.53
N LEU A 116 6.25 10.29 -9.13
CA LEU A 116 6.14 9.62 -7.84
C LEU A 116 7.25 10.04 -6.88
N PRO A 117 7.04 9.94 -5.57
CA PRO A 117 8.10 10.19 -4.59
C PRO A 117 9.35 9.37 -4.93
N LYS A 118 10.52 10.00 -4.81
CA LYS A 118 11.83 9.36 -5.08
C LYS A 118 11.93 8.76 -6.48
N ASP A 119 11.10 9.23 -7.42
CA ASP A 119 11.08 8.78 -8.83
C ASP A 119 10.90 7.28 -8.98
N VAL A 120 10.17 6.65 -8.06
CA VAL A 120 9.81 5.23 -8.17
C VAL A 120 8.82 5.00 -9.31
N LYS A 121 8.63 3.75 -9.69
CA LYS A 121 7.73 3.37 -10.80
C LYS A 121 6.31 3.07 -10.36
N ILE A 122 6.10 2.87 -9.06
CA ILE A 122 4.79 2.48 -8.52
C ILE A 122 4.63 2.95 -7.08
N GLU A 123 3.39 3.28 -6.74
CA GLU A 123 2.93 3.51 -5.38
C GLU A 123 1.54 2.91 -5.24
N ILE A 124 1.22 2.33 -4.08
CA ILE A 124 -0.09 1.72 -3.83
C ILE A 124 -0.60 2.09 -2.44
N GLU A 125 -1.90 2.37 -2.36
CA GLU A 125 -2.59 2.57 -1.10
C GLU A 125 -3.83 1.69 -1.05
N ALA A 126 -4.41 1.50 0.14
CA ALA A 126 -5.56 0.63 0.31
C ALA A 126 -6.51 1.10 1.39
N ILE A 127 -7.76 0.66 1.26
CA ILE A 127 -8.75 0.64 2.32
C ILE A 127 -9.05 -0.82 2.60
N ALA A 128 -9.01 -1.20 3.87
CA ALA A 128 -9.25 -2.59 4.29
C ALA A 128 -10.16 -2.62 5.50
N ILE A 129 -10.66 -3.80 5.84
CA ILE A 129 -11.40 -4.04 7.07
C ILE A 129 -10.57 -4.94 7.99
N LYS A 130 -10.75 -4.79 9.30
CA LYS A 130 -10.16 -5.71 10.28
C LYS A 130 -10.76 -7.09 10.11
N LYS A 131 -9.95 -8.11 10.30
CA LYS A 131 -10.45 -9.49 10.32
C LYS A 131 -10.91 -9.93 11.71
#